data_c8dad324aa5f9623805ed960c298f4ed
#
_entry.id   c8dad324aa5f9623805ed960c298f4ed
#
_cell.length_a   1.000
_cell.length_b   1.000
_cell.length_c   1.000
_cell.angle_alpha   90.00
_cell.angle_beta   90.00
_cell.angle_gamma   90.00
#
_symmetry.space_group_name_H-M   'P 1'
#
loop_
_entity.id
_entity.type
_entity.pdbx_description
1 polymer ?
#
loop_
_entity_poly.entity_id
_entity_poly.type
_entity_poly.pdbx_seq_one_letter_code
_entity_poly.pdbx_strand_id
1 'polypeptide(L)'
;MSIFINPLFILFISIFNFQIATIDARPNMLNNIIHVSSSPAPVPSMADSGIQAGSSNHKTHSNKKLVIAVIAASSLGVILLPLMCLLICRREKLFRSRANRLDQLRGLPLSSFITRTNSAFKQNSQKQLVSVMDYSLLKAATNNFHESEILGSGGFGCVYKGRLDDNLFVAVKKLDNESRDALKEFQTEVDILSKVQHPNIITLLGYCVDDETKILVYELMQNGSLDTQLHGTSCGSNLTWHCRMKIALDTARGLEYLHEHCKPPVIHRDLKSSNILLDSRYNAKLADFGLAVMDGANKNVKLSGTLGYVAPEYLLDGKLTDKSDVYAFGVVLLELLLKRRPVEKQKQTPPERQSLVTWAMPQLTDRSKLPSIIDPVIRDTMDPKHLYQVAAVAVLCLQPEPSYRPLITDVLHSLVPLVPVELGGTLRVAENRVAAAFEP
;
A
#
# COMPACT_ATOMS: atom_id res chain seq x y z
N MET A 1 11.79 -33.86 1.29
CA MET A 1 10.55 -33.23 0.82
C MET A 1 10.96 -32.22 -0.23
N SER A 2 10.77 -32.58 -1.51
CA SER A 2 11.23 -31.77 -2.64
C SER A 2 10.37 -30.52 -2.77
N ILE A 3 11.00 -29.37 -2.68
CA ILE A 3 10.35 -28.07 -2.85
C ILE A 3 10.03 -27.93 -4.35
N PHE A 4 8.76 -28.08 -4.71
CA PHE A 4 8.26 -27.72 -6.02
C PHE A 4 8.22 -26.19 -6.13
N ILE A 5 9.32 -25.60 -6.57
CA ILE A 5 9.30 -24.23 -7.09
C ILE A 5 8.46 -24.27 -8.35
N ASN A 6 7.39 -23.46 -8.39
CA ASN A 6 6.47 -23.41 -9.52
C ASN A 6 7.25 -23.19 -10.82
N PRO A 7 7.20 -24.13 -11.79
CA PRO A 7 7.99 -24.05 -13.02
C PRO A 7 7.70 -22.80 -13.85
N LEU A 8 6.51 -22.17 -13.65
CA LEU A 8 6.16 -20.87 -14.21
C LEU A 8 7.04 -19.73 -13.65
N PHE A 9 7.45 -19.81 -12.38
CA PHE A 9 8.31 -18.80 -11.75
C PHE A 9 9.75 -18.87 -12.32
N ILE A 10 10.25 -20.09 -12.57
CA ILE A 10 11.57 -20.29 -13.21
C ILE A 10 11.52 -19.86 -14.68
N LEU A 11 10.41 -20.17 -15.37
CA LEU A 11 10.19 -19.77 -16.76
C LEU A 11 10.11 -18.24 -16.89
N PHE A 12 9.46 -17.57 -15.91
CA PHE A 12 9.32 -16.12 -15.89
C PHE A 12 10.68 -15.43 -15.68
N ILE A 13 11.54 -15.95 -14.79
CA ILE A 13 12.90 -15.46 -14.60
C ILE A 13 13.72 -15.64 -15.90
N SER A 14 13.54 -16.75 -16.62
CA SER A 14 14.22 -17.02 -17.89
C SER A 14 13.71 -16.13 -19.02
N ILE A 15 12.39 -15.88 -19.10
CA ILE A 15 11.76 -14.99 -20.10
C ILE A 15 12.15 -13.52 -19.84
N PHE A 16 12.24 -13.11 -18.57
CA PHE A 16 12.66 -11.76 -18.18
C PHE A 16 14.13 -11.49 -18.59
N ASN A 17 15.01 -12.47 -18.43
CA ASN A 17 16.38 -12.38 -18.93
C ASN A 17 16.45 -12.30 -20.47
N PHE A 18 15.48 -12.90 -21.19
CA PHE A 18 15.42 -12.87 -22.65
C PHE A 18 14.83 -11.55 -23.16
N GLN A 19 13.84 -10.95 -22.50
CA GLN A 19 13.27 -9.65 -22.89
C GLN A 19 14.23 -8.47 -22.63
N ILE A 20 15.06 -8.53 -21.58
CA ILE A 20 16.12 -7.53 -21.37
C ILE A 20 17.17 -7.59 -22.48
N ALA A 21 17.51 -8.78 -22.96
CA ALA A 21 18.43 -8.96 -24.08
C ALA A 21 17.88 -8.44 -25.43
N THR A 22 16.54 -8.38 -25.59
CA THR A 22 15.89 -7.86 -26.81
C THR A 22 15.68 -6.34 -26.81
N ILE A 23 15.71 -5.68 -25.65
CA ILE A 23 15.60 -4.21 -25.54
C ILE A 23 16.93 -3.54 -25.93
N ASP A 24 18.07 -4.19 -25.70
CA ASP A 24 19.40 -3.71 -26.09
C ASP A 24 19.68 -3.80 -27.61
N ALA A 25 18.79 -4.42 -28.39
CA ALA A 25 18.98 -4.67 -29.82
C ALA A 25 18.21 -3.72 -30.76
N ARG A 26 17.67 -2.60 -30.29
CA ARG A 26 17.03 -1.60 -31.16
C ARG A 26 17.72 -0.25 -31.08
N PRO A 27 18.59 0.08 -32.07
CA PRO A 27 19.10 1.44 -32.22
C PRO A 27 18.07 2.31 -32.98
N ASN A 28 17.85 3.53 -32.45
CA ASN A 28 17.45 4.75 -33.17
C ASN A 28 16.12 4.75 -33.98
N MET A 29 15.04 5.10 -33.32
CA MET A 29 13.89 5.77 -33.98
C MET A 29 13.32 6.89 -33.10
N LEU A 30 14.13 7.90 -32.82
CA LEU A 30 13.63 9.15 -32.21
C LEU A 30 14.51 10.33 -32.63
N ASN A 31 14.48 10.65 -33.91
CA ASN A 31 14.93 11.95 -34.43
C ASN A 31 14.26 12.18 -35.77
N ASN A 32 13.08 12.76 -35.78
CA ASN A 32 12.51 13.50 -36.88
C ASN A 32 11.10 13.96 -36.52
N ILE A 33 10.96 15.01 -35.77
CA ILE A 33 9.84 15.96 -35.79
C ILE A 33 10.29 17.20 -35.03
N ILE A 34 10.97 18.13 -35.67
CA ILE A 34 10.91 19.58 -35.47
C ILE A 34 11.56 20.23 -36.71
N HIS A 35 10.75 20.72 -37.61
CA HIS A 35 10.97 21.94 -38.35
C HIS A 35 9.74 22.20 -39.23
N VAL A 36 8.92 23.14 -38.81
CA VAL A 36 7.96 23.83 -39.67
C VAL A 36 8.19 25.32 -39.52
N SER A 37 8.59 25.96 -40.60
CA SER A 37 8.54 27.40 -40.74
C SER A 37 7.63 27.81 -41.90
N SER A 38 6.63 28.59 -41.56
CA SER A 38 6.04 29.77 -42.23
C SER A 38 5.89 29.86 -43.74
N SER A 39 4.58 29.96 -44.19
CA SER A 39 3.92 31.00 -45.07
C SER A 39 4.46 31.32 -46.46
N PRO A 40 3.66 31.97 -47.35
CA PRO A 40 2.22 32.16 -47.49
C PRO A 40 1.67 31.92 -48.95
N ALA A 41 0.35 32.15 -49.16
CA ALA A 41 -0.48 32.06 -50.37
C ALA A 41 -0.04 32.95 -51.58
N PRO A 42 -0.56 32.72 -52.80
CA PRO A 42 -1.77 33.44 -53.21
C PRO A 42 -2.75 32.70 -54.16
N VAL A 43 -3.98 33.23 -54.26
CA VAL A 43 -5.08 33.06 -55.23
C VAL A 43 -4.72 33.87 -56.48
N PRO A 44 -5.37 33.79 -57.75
CA PRO A 44 -6.74 33.44 -58.08
C PRO A 44 -7.00 32.78 -59.48
N SER A 45 -8.30 32.70 -59.81
CA SER A 45 -9.03 32.90 -61.11
C SER A 45 -9.53 31.63 -61.81
N MET A 46 -10.82 31.60 -61.88
CA MET A 46 -11.85 31.86 -62.95
C MET A 46 -11.89 30.93 -64.14
N ALA A 47 -13.17 30.60 -64.41
CA ALA A 47 -13.86 30.32 -65.72
C ALA A 47 -13.86 28.84 -66.11
N ASP A 48 -14.88 28.26 -66.71
CA ASP A 48 -16.21 28.66 -67.19
C ASP A 48 -16.94 27.37 -67.66
N SER A 49 -18.27 27.43 -67.65
CA SER A 49 -19.24 26.84 -68.60
C SER A 49 -19.32 25.31 -68.82
N GLY A 50 -20.58 24.86 -68.79
CA GLY A 50 -21.02 23.65 -69.46
C GLY A 50 -22.33 23.05 -68.96
N ILE A 51 -23.43 23.55 -69.47
CA ILE A 51 -24.82 23.08 -69.39
C ILE A 51 -25.01 21.69 -70.04
N GLN A 52 -25.73 20.76 -69.43
CA GLN A 52 -26.87 20.07 -70.05
C GLN A 52 -27.75 19.26 -69.13
N ALA A 53 -29.03 19.33 -69.39
CA ALA A 53 -30.18 18.80 -68.74
C ALA A 53 -30.40 17.27 -69.00
N GLY A 54 -31.09 16.59 -68.09
CA GLY A 54 -31.63 15.26 -68.32
C GLY A 54 -32.49 14.79 -67.13
N SER A 55 -33.73 15.16 -67.21
CA SER A 55 -35.03 14.59 -66.84
C SER A 55 -35.05 13.24 -66.06
N SER A 56 -35.70 13.27 -64.94
CA SER A 56 -37.01 12.66 -64.52
C SER A 56 -36.96 11.35 -63.74
N ASN A 57 -37.80 11.39 -62.70
CA ASN A 57 -38.52 10.26 -62.05
C ASN A 57 -37.77 9.27 -61.17
N HIS A 58 -37.79 9.54 -59.84
CA HIS A 58 -38.19 8.56 -58.82
C HIS A 58 -38.38 9.24 -57.43
N LYS A 59 -39.56 9.81 -57.21
CA LYS A 59 -39.96 10.34 -55.91
C LYS A 59 -41.30 9.79 -55.49
N THR A 60 -41.37 8.54 -55.01
CA THR A 60 -42.53 8.08 -54.19
C THR A 60 -42.22 6.96 -53.21
N HIS A 61 -41.03 6.35 -53.22
CA HIS A 61 -40.72 5.22 -52.29
C HIS A 61 -39.93 5.62 -51.06
N SER A 62 -39.37 6.83 -50.99
CA SER A 62 -38.51 7.30 -49.88
C SER A 62 -39.33 7.74 -48.64
N ASN A 63 -40.54 8.29 -48.85
CA ASN A 63 -41.29 8.89 -47.73
C ASN A 63 -41.93 7.85 -46.78
N LYS A 64 -42.23 6.64 -47.23
CA LYS A 64 -42.79 5.58 -46.37
C LYS A 64 -41.77 5.03 -45.40
N LYS A 65 -40.50 4.87 -45.81
CA LYS A 65 -39.41 4.39 -44.90
C LYS A 65 -39.06 5.45 -43.86
N LEU A 66 -39.11 6.72 -44.21
CA LEU A 66 -38.86 7.83 -43.29
C LEU A 66 -39.95 7.94 -42.23
N VAL A 67 -41.21 7.79 -42.59
CA VAL A 67 -42.35 7.80 -41.69
C VAL A 67 -42.31 6.61 -40.71
N ILE A 68 -41.97 5.42 -41.20
CA ILE A 68 -41.80 4.23 -40.35
C ILE A 68 -40.63 4.41 -39.36
N ALA A 69 -39.50 5.01 -39.79
CA ALA A 69 -38.37 5.28 -38.92
C ALA A 69 -38.70 6.29 -37.81
N VAL A 70 -39.47 7.34 -38.14
CA VAL A 70 -39.91 8.35 -37.15
C VAL A 70 -40.89 7.77 -36.13
N ILE A 71 -41.80 6.91 -36.56
CA ILE A 71 -42.77 6.24 -35.69
C ILE A 71 -42.02 5.24 -34.78
N ALA A 72 -41.04 4.51 -35.30
CA ALA A 72 -40.23 3.58 -34.49
C ALA A 72 -39.34 4.33 -33.46
N ALA A 73 -38.74 5.45 -33.83
CA ALA A 73 -37.96 6.29 -32.95
C ALA A 73 -38.80 6.94 -31.82
N SER A 74 -40.02 7.38 -32.14
CA SER A 74 -40.94 7.97 -31.15
C SER A 74 -41.48 6.93 -30.16
N SER A 75 -41.77 5.69 -30.61
CA SER A 75 -42.21 4.60 -29.73
C SER A 75 -41.10 4.14 -28.81
N LEU A 76 -39.86 4.11 -29.26
CA LEU A 76 -38.68 3.79 -28.43
C LEU A 76 -38.44 4.84 -27.32
N GLY A 77 -38.64 6.13 -27.63
CA GLY A 77 -38.53 7.22 -26.68
C GLY A 77 -39.58 7.15 -25.56
N VAL A 78 -40.80 6.76 -25.87
CA VAL A 78 -41.89 6.60 -24.87
C VAL A 78 -41.63 5.47 -23.89
N ILE A 79 -40.87 4.42 -24.26
CA ILE A 79 -40.50 3.33 -23.38
C ILE A 79 -39.23 3.63 -22.58
N LEU A 80 -38.25 4.28 -23.20
CA LEU A 80 -36.96 4.58 -22.58
C LEU A 80 -37.04 5.67 -21.51
N LEU A 81 -37.89 6.70 -21.70
CA LEU A 81 -38.07 7.80 -20.76
C LEU A 81 -38.60 7.35 -19.38
N PRO A 82 -39.70 6.57 -19.28
CA PRO A 82 -40.16 6.08 -17.99
C PRO A 82 -39.19 5.07 -17.35
N LEU A 83 -38.47 4.27 -18.15
CA LEU A 83 -37.47 3.35 -17.63
C LEU A 83 -36.28 4.11 -17.01
N MET A 84 -35.79 5.15 -17.68
CA MET A 84 -34.77 6.06 -17.14
C MET A 84 -35.25 6.76 -15.86
N CYS A 85 -36.50 7.25 -15.85
CA CYS A 85 -37.08 7.88 -14.68
C CYS A 85 -37.19 6.90 -13.50
N LEU A 86 -37.55 5.65 -13.77
CA LEU A 86 -37.64 4.58 -12.77
C LEU A 86 -36.23 4.20 -12.22
N LEU A 87 -35.22 4.18 -13.07
CA LEU A 87 -33.83 3.94 -12.65
C LEU A 87 -33.28 5.10 -11.82
N ILE A 88 -33.59 6.34 -12.20
CA ILE A 88 -33.20 7.53 -11.42
C ILE A 88 -33.91 7.53 -10.05
N CYS A 89 -35.22 7.28 -10.02
CA CYS A 89 -35.99 7.20 -8.76
C CYS A 89 -35.51 6.05 -7.86
N ARG A 90 -35.15 4.89 -8.41
CA ARG A 90 -34.51 3.79 -7.65
C ARG A 90 -33.16 4.20 -7.11
N ARG A 91 -32.36 4.89 -7.90
CA ARG A 91 -31.04 5.39 -7.50
C ARG A 91 -31.17 6.44 -6.39
N GLU A 92 -32.12 7.37 -6.48
CA GLU A 92 -32.41 8.35 -5.41
C GLU A 92 -32.98 7.71 -4.15
N LYS A 93 -33.86 6.71 -4.27
CA LYS A 93 -34.33 5.93 -3.10
C LYS A 93 -33.20 5.19 -2.40
N LEU A 94 -32.27 4.60 -3.16
CA LEU A 94 -31.07 3.97 -2.62
C LEU A 94 -30.13 4.98 -1.98
N PHE A 95 -30.01 6.17 -2.56
CA PHE A 95 -29.17 7.26 -2.01
C PHE A 95 -29.79 7.84 -0.73
N ARG A 96 -31.11 8.09 -0.70
CA ARG A 96 -31.84 8.54 0.50
C ARG A 96 -31.85 7.48 1.60
N SER A 97 -31.99 6.20 1.25
CA SER A 97 -31.87 5.10 2.22
C SER A 97 -30.45 4.98 2.79
N ARG A 98 -29.41 5.31 2.01
CA ARG A 98 -28.02 5.39 2.51
C ARG A 98 -27.76 6.63 3.34
N ALA A 99 -28.28 7.80 2.94
CA ALA A 99 -28.18 9.03 3.73
C ALA A 99 -28.89 8.90 5.09
N ASN A 100 -30.10 8.37 5.11
CA ASN A 100 -30.83 8.12 6.38
C ASN A 100 -30.18 7.07 7.28
N ARG A 101 -29.43 6.08 6.71
CA ARG A 101 -28.59 5.19 7.52
C ARG A 101 -27.34 5.88 8.06
N LEU A 102 -26.75 6.81 7.32
CA LEU A 102 -25.63 7.61 7.83
C LEU A 102 -26.06 8.57 8.94
N ASP A 103 -27.24 9.19 8.82
CA ASP A 103 -27.77 10.09 9.85
C ASP A 103 -28.24 9.34 11.11
N GLN A 104 -28.75 8.10 10.96
CA GLN A 104 -29.00 7.23 12.11
C GLN A 104 -27.71 6.77 12.82
N LEU A 105 -26.58 6.70 12.11
CA LEU A 105 -25.28 6.36 12.69
C LEU A 105 -24.62 7.57 13.38
N ARG A 106 -25.01 8.79 13.03
CA ARG A 106 -24.49 10.03 13.65
C ARG A 106 -24.97 10.28 15.07
N GLY A 107 -26.05 9.62 15.50
CA GLY A 107 -26.65 9.80 16.83
C GLY A 107 -26.44 8.64 17.80
N LEU A 108 -25.73 7.57 17.41
CA LEU A 108 -25.52 6.43 18.30
C LEU A 108 -24.16 6.59 19.03
N PRO A 109 -24.11 6.41 20.36
CA PRO A 109 -22.85 6.40 21.08
C PRO A 109 -21.96 5.27 20.56
N LEU A 110 -20.66 5.53 20.45
CA LEU A 110 -19.64 4.62 19.93
C LEU A 110 -19.71 3.21 20.58
N SER A 111 -20.12 3.15 21.85
CA SER A 111 -20.38 1.92 22.61
C SER A 111 -21.40 0.98 21.95
N SER A 112 -22.44 1.51 21.30
CA SER A 112 -23.47 0.69 20.65
C SER A 112 -23.02 0.09 19.32
N PHE A 113 -22.04 0.70 18.67
CA PHE A 113 -21.46 0.17 17.42
C PHE A 113 -20.53 -1.01 17.72
N ILE A 114 -19.71 -0.90 18.75
CA ILE A 114 -18.79 -1.94 19.20
C ILE A 114 -19.53 -3.16 19.74
N THR A 115 -20.65 -2.96 20.47
CA THR A 115 -21.48 -4.05 20.99
C THR A 115 -22.18 -4.84 19.86
N ARG A 116 -22.51 -4.17 18.73
CA ARG A 116 -23.20 -4.82 17.61
C ARG A 116 -22.28 -5.69 16.75
N THR A 117 -20.98 -5.33 16.63
CA THR A 117 -19.99 -6.17 15.94
C THR A 117 -19.60 -7.41 16.75
N ASN A 118 -19.66 -7.31 18.09
CA ASN A 118 -19.37 -8.44 18.98
C ASN A 118 -20.46 -9.52 19.02
N SER A 119 -21.71 -9.20 18.68
CA SER A 119 -22.82 -10.18 18.73
C SER A 119 -22.89 -11.12 17.52
N ALA A 120 -22.28 -10.75 16.38
CA ALA A 120 -22.30 -11.56 15.16
C ALA A 120 -21.17 -12.62 15.08
N PHE A 121 -20.23 -12.64 16.04
CA PHE A 121 -19.02 -13.46 16.01
C PHE A 121 -18.86 -14.40 17.21
N LYS A 122 -19.96 -14.95 17.73
CA LYS A 122 -19.92 -15.98 18.77
C LYS A 122 -19.74 -17.37 18.16
N GLN A 123 -18.52 -17.70 17.71
CA GLN A 123 -18.08 -19.10 17.61
C GLN A 123 -16.54 -19.20 17.60
N ASN A 124 -16.05 -19.87 18.64
CA ASN A 124 -14.72 -20.50 18.83
C ASN A 124 -13.45 -19.69 18.51
N SER A 125 -12.90 -19.07 19.55
CA SER A 125 -11.47 -19.03 19.92
C SER A 125 -11.33 -18.07 21.09
N GLN A 126 -10.39 -18.25 22.02
CA GLN A 126 -10.05 -17.31 23.07
C GLN A 126 -9.69 -15.95 22.45
N LYS A 127 -10.70 -15.10 22.23
CA LYS A 127 -10.54 -13.78 21.65
C LYS A 127 -10.09 -12.87 22.77
N GLN A 128 -8.89 -12.35 22.69
CA GLN A 128 -8.42 -11.26 23.53
C GLN A 128 -9.36 -10.07 23.27
N LEU A 129 -10.24 -9.78 24.25
CA LEU A 129 -11.17 -8.64 24.16
C LEU A 129 -10.32 -7.37 24.30
N VAL A 130 -10.31 -6.52 23.27
CA VAL A 130 -9.76 -5.17 23.39
C VAL A 130 -10.54 -4.42 24.46
N SER A 131 -9.83 -3.92 25.48
CA SER A 131 -10.47 -3.31 26.66
C SER A 131 -10.76 -1.85 26.43
N VAL A 132 -11.93 -1.39 26.89
CA VAL A 132 -12.17 0.06 27.07
C VAL A 132 -11.42 0.49 28.33
N MET A 133 -10.59 1.52 28.22
CA MET A 133 -9.74 2.02 29.29
C MET A 133 -10.21 3.41 29.74
N ASP A 134 -10.06 3.68 31.03
CA ASP A 134 -10.38 4.98 31.60
C ASP A 134 -9.32 6.03 31.24
N TYR A 135 -9.74 7.26 30.93
CA TYR A 135 -8.86 8.36 30.60
C TYR A 135 -7.91 8.72 31.74
N SER A 136 -8.40 8.71 32.99
CA SER A 136 -7.61 9.03 34.17
C SER A 136 -6.46 8.04 34.39
N LEU A 137 -6.71 6.75 34.11
CA LEU A 137 -5.69 5.70 34.13
C LEU A 137 -4.59 5.98 33.10
N LEU A 138 -4.97 6.28 31.85
CA LEU A 138 -4.00 6.55 30.76
C LEU A 138 -3.21 7.84 31.00
N LYS A 139 -3.87 8.85 31.57
CA LYS A 139 -3.23 10.10 31.98
C LYS A 139 -2.19 9.86 33.08
N ALA A 140 -2.50 9.05 34.08
CA ALA A 140 -1.57 8.68 35.12
C ALA A 140 -0.42 7.83 34.59
N ALA A 141 -0.72 6.83 33.73
CA ALA A 141 0.25 5.92 33.13
C ALA A 141 1.29 6.64 32.26
N THR A 142 0.95 7.78 31.66
CA THR A 142 1.80 8.59 30.78
C THR A 142 2.37 9.84 31.46
N ASN A 143 2.39 9.89 32.78
CA ASN A 143 2.82 11.07 33.54
C ASN A 143 2.12 12.37 33.05
N ASN A 144 0.80 12.34 32.90
CA ASN A 144 -0.04 13.44 32.38
C ASN A 144 0.30 13.82 30.92
N PHE A 145 0.60 12.83 30.08
CA PHE A 145 1.06 13.01 28.70
C PHE A 145 2.27 13.94 28.59
N HIS A 146 3.22 13.75 29.51
CA HIS A 146 4.40 14.59 29.61
C HIS A 146 5.32 14.42 28.40
N GLU A 147 5.99 15.47 27.97
CA GLU A 147 6.86 15.48 26.78
C GLU A 147 8.03 14.48 26.89
N SER A 148 8.54 14.21 28.12
CA SER A 148 9.59 13.20 28.33
C SER A 148 9.18 11.79 27.98
N GLU A 149 7.88 11.50 27.91
CA GLU A 149 7.33 10.19 27.57
C GLU A 149 7.02 10.03 26.08
N ILE A 150 7.29 11.05 25.26
CA ILE A 150 7.00 10.99 23.82
C ILE A 150 7.93 9.97 23.14
N LEU A 151 7.34 8.96 22.53
CA LEU A 151 7.99 7.98 21.65
C LEU A 151 8.03 8.46 20.20
N GLY A 152 7.05 9.27 19.78
CA GLY A 152 6.95 9.82 18.44
C GLY A 152 5.76 10.76 18.29
N SER A 153 5.86 11.70 17.35
CA SER A 153 4.79 12.63 17.00
C SER A 153 4.64 12.73 15.49
N GLY A 154 3.43 12.93 15.00
CA GLY A 154 3.14 13.05 13.57
C GLY A 154 1.77 13.64 13.31
N GLY A 155 1.34 13.69 12.06
CA GLY A 155 0.05 14.25 11.63
C GLY A 155 -1.19 13.57 12.22
N PHE A 156 -1.03 12.43 12.89
CA PHE A 156 -2.13 11.69 13.53
C PHE A 156 -2.16 11.86 15.06
N GLY A 157 -1.27 12.68 15.64
CA GLY A 157 -1.14 12.89 17.07
C GLY A 157 0.20 12.45 17.65
N CYS A 158 0.24 12.25 18.97
CA CYS A 158 1.43 11.89 19.72
C CYS A 158 1.32 10.48 20.32
N VAL A 159 2.42 9.73 20.29
CA VAL A 159 2.55 8.43 20.95
C VAL A 159 3.43 8.59 22.19
N TYR A 160 2.94 8.14 23.33
CA TYR A 160 3.62 8.25 24.62
C TYR A 160 3.97 6.85 25.14
N LYS A 161 5.08 6.73 25.85
CA LYS A 161 5.36 5.58 26.70
C LYS A 161 4.48 5.67 27.94
N GLY A 162 3.74 4.60 28.23
CA GLY A 162 2.92 4.49 29.41
C GLY A 162 3.35 3.30 30.27
N ARG A 163 3.07 3.37 31.58
CA ARG A 163 3.23 2.27 32.51
C ARG A 163 1.91 2.00 33.22
N LEU A 164 1.23 0.93 32.83
CA LEU A 164 -0.06 0.54 33.41
C LEU A 164 0.09 -0.21 34.74
N ASP A 165 1.18 -0.98 34.88
CA ASP A 165 1.51 -1.75 36.07
C ASP A 165 3.02 -1.83 36.20
N ASP A 166 3.56 -2.37 37.31
CA ASP A 166 5.01 -2.42 37.59
C ASP A 166 5.80 -3.07 36.45
N ASN A 167 5.22 -4.06 35.76
CA ASN A 167 5.86 -4.78 34.66
C ASN A 167 5.20 -4.57 33.28
N LEU A 168 4.15 -3.76 33.19
CA LEU A 168 3.42 -3.56 31.91
C LEU A 168 3.65 -2.18 31.34
N PHE A 169 4.61 -2.08 30.42
CA PHE A 169 4.82 -0.90 29.60
C PHE A 169 4.02 -0.97 28.32
N VAL A 170 3.44 0.14 27.91
CA VAL A 170 2.56 0.29 26.73
C VAL A 170 2.93 1.49 25.89
N ALA A 171 2.48 1.50 24.65
CA ALA A 171 2.50 2.69 23.79
C ALA A 171 1.08 3.28 23.72
N VAL A 172 0.95 4.54 24.08
CA VAL A 172 -0.34 5.26 24.17
C VAL A 172 -0.39 6.32 23.08
N LYS A 173 -1.14 6.05 21.99
CA LYS A 173 -1.34 6.97 20.86
C LYS A 173 -2.55 7.85 21.15
N LYS A 174 -2.29 9.12 21.46
CA LYS A 174 -3.32 10.16 21.62
C LYS A 174 -3.52 10.85 20.28
N LEU A 175 -4.72 10.73 19.71
CA LEU A 175 -5.06 11.30 18.41
C LEU A 175 -5.35 12.79 18.51
N ASP A 176 -5.03 13.52 17.44
CA ASP A 176 -5.37 14.93 17.31
C ASP A 176 -6.81 15.08 16.84
N ASN A 177 -7.58 15.91 17.54
CA ASN A 177 -9.03 16.01 17.34
C ASN A 177 -9.46 16.92 16.18
N GLU A 178 -8.53 17.66 15.58
CA GLU A 178 -8.87 18.66 14.54
C GLU A 178 -9.21 18.03 13.17
N SER A 179 -8.88 16.76 12.96
CA SER A 179 -9.08 16.08 11.67
C SER A 179 -10.38 15.27 11.63
N ARG A 180 -11.23 15.52 10.63
CA ARG A 180 -12.42 14.68 10.35
C ARG A 180 -12.04 13.24 9.98
N ASP A 181 -10.84 13.04 9.43
CA ASP A 181 -10.33 11.74 9.04
C ASP A 181 -9.86 10.94 10.27
N ALA A 182 -9.38 11.62 11.35
CA ALA A 182 -8.89 10.96 12.58
C ALA A 182 -9.93 10.05 13.27
N LEU A 183 -11.21 10.44 13.30
CA LEU A 183 -12.26 9.59 13.85
C LEU A 183 -12.45 8.30 13.03
N LYS A 184 -12.40 8.42 11.71
CA LYS A 184 -12.55 7.27 10.81
C LYS A 184 -11.35 6.33 10.93
N GLU A 185 -10.15 6.87 11.00
CA GLU A 185 -8.92 6.12 11.18
C GLU A 185 -8.90 5.39 12.53
N PHE A 186 -9.28 6.08 13.61
CA PHE A 186 -9.46 5.45 14.92
C PHE A 186 -10.44 4.26 14.88
N GLN A 187 -11.63 4.45 14.27
CA GLN A 187 -12.63 3.39 14.15
C GLN A 187 -12.12 2.21 13.32
N THR A 188 -11.43 2.51 12.21
CA THR A 188 -10.86 1.50 11.33
C THR A 188 -9.80 0.68 12.05
N GLU A 189 -8.91 1.33 12.78
CA GLU A 189 -7.81 0.69 13.51
C GLU A 189 -8.35 -0.20 14.65
N VAL A 190 -9.32 0.28 15.43
CA VAL A 190 -10.02 -0.54 16.45
C VAL A 190 -10.75 -1.72 15.81
N ASP A 191 -11.49 -1.50 14.70
CA ASP A 191 -12.27 -2.56 14.06
C ASP A 191 -11.38 -3.68 13.51
N ILE A 192 -10.26 -3.34 12.90
CA ILE A 192 -9.33 -4.32 12.32
C ILE A 192 -8.56 -5.03 13.44
N LEU A 193 -7.88 -4.30 14.32
CA LEU A 193 -7.00 -4.89 15.33
C LEU A 193 -7.76 -5.65 16.42
N SER A 194 -9.05 -5.39 16.63
CA SER A 194 -9.89 -6.22 17.51
C SER A 194 -10.18 -7.62 16.93
N LYS A 195 -9.98 -7.82 15.63
CA LYS A 195 -10.28 -9.08 14.91
C LYS A 195 -9.04 -9.83 14.47
N VAL A 196 -7.91 -9.11 14.33
CA VAL A 196 -6.65 -9.62 13.81
C VAL A 196 -5.71 -9.93 14.97
N GLN A 197 -5.12 -11.14 14.98
CA GLN A 197 -4.10 -11.53 15.94
C GLN A 197 -3.02 -12.35 15.22
N HIS A 198 -1.81 -11.80 15.16
CA HIS A 198 -0.67 -12.45 14.50
C HIS A 198 0.66 -11.99 15.13
N PRO A 199 1.70 -12.85 15.24
CA PRO A 199 2.99 -12.46 15.82
C PRO A 199 3.64 -11.24 15.18
N ASN A 200 3.41 -11.02 13.89
CA ASN A 200 3.99 -9.92 13.13
C ASN A 200 2.98 -8.78 12.84
N ILE A 201 1.96 -8.65 13.67
CA ILE A 201 1.01 -7.53 13.68
C ILE A 201 0.94 -6.97 15.10
N ILE A 202 0.92 -5.65 15.22
CA ILE A 202 0.86 -4.97 16.53
C ILE A 202 -0.41 -5.35 17.29
N THR A 203 -0.27 -5.57 18.60
CA THR A 203 -1.40 -5.91 19.46
C THR A 203 -2.03 -4.65 20.02
N LEU A 204 -3.32 -4.43 19.74
CA LEU A 204 -4.13 -3.41 20.41
C LEU A 204 -4.62 -3.96 21.76
N LEU A 205 -4.16 -3.37 22.85
CA LEU A 205 -4.50 -3.78 24.22
C LEU A 205 -5.80 -3.14 24.69
N GLY A 206 -6.04 -1.89 24.25
CA GLY A 206 -7.25 -1.17 24.62
C GLY A 206 -7.37 0.16 23.89
N TYR A 207 -8.47 0.85 24.17
CA TYR A 207 -8.74 2.19 23.67
C TYR A 207 -9.54 3.01 24.69
N CYS A 208 -9.47 4.33 24.56
CA CYS A 208 -10.28 5.27 25.32
C CYS A 208 -10.98 6.24 24.39
N VAL A 209 -12.25 6.55 24.70
CA VAL A 209 -13.01 7.64 24.09
C VAL A 209 -13.57 8.45 25.24
N ASP A 210 -13.05 9.65 25.41
CA ASP A 210 -13.45 10.57 26.47
C ASP A 210 -13.69 11.94 25.83
N ASP A 211 -14.94 12.37 25.79
CA ASP A 211 -15.41 13.53 25.05
C ASP A 211 -14.85 13.59 23.62
N GLU A 212 -13.99 14.57 23.35
CA GLU A 212 -13.33 14.70 22.05
C GLU A 212 -12.02 13.90 21.95
N THR A 213 -11.45 13.43 23.07
CA THR A 213 -10.17 12.75 23.11
C THR A 213 -10.31 11.27 22.74
N LYS A 214 -9.48 10.80 21.80
CA LYS A 214 -9.41 9.41 21.36
C LYS A 214 -8.00 8.88 21.57
N ILE A 215 -7.88 7.75 22.24
CA ILE A 215 -6.61 7.14 22.60
C ILE A 215 -6.62 5.67 22.22
N LEU A 216 -5.53 5.20 21.62
CA LEU A 216 -5.26 3.79 21.33
C LEU A 216 -4.08 3.34 22.18
N VAL A 217 -4.16 2.13 22.74
CA VAL A 217 -3.15 1.57 23.63
C VAL A 217 -2.62 0.27 23.05
N TYR A 218 -1.32 0.22 22.77
CA TYR A 218 -0.66 -0.92 22.16
C TYR A 218 0.41 -1.51 23.07
N GLU A 219 0.82 -2.73 22.75
CA GLU A 219 2.07 -3.27 23.26
C GLU A 219 3.24 -2.34 22.95
N LEU A 220 4.22 -2.25 23.85
CA LEU A 220 5.39 -1.41 23.63
C LEU A 220 6.42 -2.14 22.77
N MET A 221 6.85 -1.49 21.69
CA MET A 221 7.92 -1.95 20.82
C MET A 221 9.21 -1.20 21.18
N GLN A 222 10.13 -1.87 21.86
CA GLN A 222 11.26 -1.26 22.56
C GLN A 222 12.30 -0.65 21.62
N ASN A 223 12.47 -1.21 20.41
CA ASN A 223 13.41 -0.71 19.42
C ASN A 223 12.78 0.30 18.43
N GLY A 224 11.55 0.76 18.70
CA GLY A 224 10.87 1.76 17.87
C GLY A 224 10.59 1.28 16.45
N SER A 225 10.65 2.16 15.47
CA SER A 225 10.36 1.84 14.07
C SER A 225 11.61 1.47 13.28
N LEU A 226 11.42 0.74 12.19
CA LEU A 226 12.49 0.44 11.22
C LEU A 226 13.08 1.73 10.61
N ASP A 227 12.25 2.77 10.37
CA ASP A 227 12.74 4.08 9.91
C ASP A 227 13.74 4.69 10.89
N THR A 228 13.42 4.66 12.18
CA THR A 228 14.32 5.17 13.24
C THR A 228 15.62 4.38 13.28
N GLN A 229 15.57 3.05 13.11
CA GLN A 229 16.76 2.20 13.11
C GLN A 229 17.63 2.37 11.86
N LEU A 230 17.03 2.60 10.70
CA LEU A 230 17.79 2.80 9.46
C LEU A 230 18.31 4.24 9.31
N HIS A 231 17.53 5.24 9.70
CA HIS A 231 17.74 6.64 9.33
C HIS A 231 17.88 7.59 10.52
N GLY A 232 17.71 7.11 11.76
CA GLY A 232 17.85 7.93 12.97
C GLY A 232 19.28 8.35 13.26
N THR A 233 19.44 9.50 13.92
CA THR A 233 20.75 10.10 14.24
C THR A 233 21.48 9.42 15.40
N SER A 234 20.76 8.79 16.32
CA SER A 234 21.30 8.17 17.55
C SER A 234 21.74 6.72 17.38
N CYS A 235 21.43 6.11 16.25
CA CYS A 235 21.77 4.73 15.96
C CYS A 235 22.62 4.68 14.70
N GLY A 236 23.93 4.50 14.87
CA GLY A 236 24.65 3.68 13.93
C GLY A 236 23.98 2.32 14.00
N SER A 237 22.80 2.14 13.36
CA SER A 237 22.06 0.90 13.50
C SER A 237 22.90 -0.23 12.96
N ASN A 238 23.36 -1.05 13.88
CA ASN A 238 24.08 -2.27 13.58
C ASN A 238 23.12 -3.37 13.08
N LEU A 239 22.06 -2.99 12.34
CA LEU A 239 21.19 -3.96 11.68
C LEU A 239 22.03 -4.74 10.68
N THR A 240 22.51 -5.89 11.11
CA THR A 240 23.27 -6.82 10.27
C THR A 240 22.42 -7.35 9.13
N TRP A 241 23.04 -7.95 8.13
CA TRP A 241 22.35 -8.60 7.01
C TRP A 241 21.23 -9.54 7.48
N HIS A 242 21.54 -10.45 8.40
CA HIS A 242 20.56 -11.43 8.89
C HIS A 242 19.40 -10.78 9.64
N CYS A 243 19.69 -9.72 10.43
CA CYS A 243 18.64 -8.96 11.12
C CYS A 243 17.70 -8.26 10.10
N ARG A 244 18.24 -7.65 9.06
CA ARG A 244 17.43 -7.01 8.00
C ARG A 244 16.59 -8.03 7.23
N MET A 245 17.12 -9.20 6.93
CA MET A 245 16.38 -10.27 6.26
C MET A 245 15.29 -10.86 7.17
N LYS A 246 15.55 -10.95 8.47
CA LYS A 246 14.53 -11.31 9.48
C LYS A 246 13.39 -10.29 9.50
N ILE A 247 13.69 -9.00 9.56
CA ILE A 247 12.69 -7.94 9.53
C ILE A 247 11.85 -8.01 8.25
N ALA A 248 12.49 -8.23 7.09
CA ALA A 248 11.77 -8.43 5.83
C ALA A 248 10.85 -9.66 5.88
N LEU A 249 11.34 -10.78 6.40
CA LEU A 249 10.57 -12.01 6.55
C LEU A 249 9.36 -11.83 7.47
N ASP A 250 9.55 -11.20 8.63
CA ASP A 250 8.49 -10.95 9.60
C ASP A 250 7.43 -10.01 9.02
N THR A 251 7.85 -8.96 8.29
CA THR A 251 6.95 -8.04 7.57
C THR A 251 6.12 -8.79 6.51
N ALA A 252 6.76 -9.66 5.72
CA ALA A 252 6.08 -10.47 4.71
C ALA A 252 5.06 -11.44 5.34
N ARG A 253 5.37 -12.03 6.50
CA ARG A 253 4.44 -12.89 7.27
C ARG A 253 3.20 -12.12 7.75
N GLY A 254 3.40 -10.89 8.23
CA GLY A 254 2.29 -10.02 8.61
C GLY A 254 1.38 -9.70 7.43
N LEU A 255 1.96 -9.35 6.28
CA LEU A 255 1.19 -9.09 5.06
C LEU A 255 0.48 -10.33 4.51
N GLU A 256 1.16 -11.49 4.49
CA GLU A 256 0.54 -12.75 4.06
C GLU A 256 -0.69 -13.06 4.91
N TYR A 257 -0.60 -12.89 6.23
CA TYR A 257 -1.74 -13.09 7.11
C TYR A 257 -2.91 -12.15 6.76
N LEU A 258 -2.63 -10.87 6.47
CA LEU A 258 -3.66 -9.90 6.09
C LEU A 258 -4.33 -10.25 4.75
N HIS A 259 -3.53 -10.62 3.75
CA HIS A 259 -4.01 -10.85 2.39
C HIS A 259 -4.68 -12.21 2.20
N GLU A 260 -4.13 -13.28 2.83
CA GLU A 260 -4.53 -14.65 2.53
C GLU A 260 -5.39 -15.30 3.66
N HIS A 261 -5.17 -14.89 4.91
CA HIS A 261 -5.79 -15.54 6.06
C HIS A 261 -6.94 -14.75 6.69
N CYS A 262 -6.96 -13.43 6.54
CA CYS A 262 -8.12 -12.62 6.93
C CYS A 262 -9.31 -12.83 6.00
N LYS A 263 -10.52 -12.80 6.58
CA LYS A 263 -11.77 -12.93 5.81
C LYS A 263 -12.76 -11.85 6.28
N PRO A 264 -13.04 -10.83 5.44
CA PRO A 264 -12.42 -10.57 4.13
C PRO A 264 -10.92 -10.22 4.25
N PRO A 265 -10.15 -10.34 3.13
CA PRO A 265 -8.76 -9.89 3.09
C PRO A 265 -8.62 -8.42 3.48
N VAL A 266 -7.48 -8.07 4.08
CA VAL A 266 -7.18 -6.72 4.54
C VAL A 266 -5.99 -6.16 3.76
N ILE A 267 -6.15 -4.99 3.15
CA ILE A 267 -5.09 -4.23 2.50
C ILE A 267 -4.63 -3.16 3.49
N HIS A 268 -3.34 -3.13 3.83
CA HIS A 268 -2.77 -2.22 4.81
C HIS A 268 -2.76 -0.77 4.32
N ARG A 269 -2.39 -0.54 3.04
CA ARG A 269 -2.45 0.74 2.33
C ARG A 269 -1.42 1.79 2.74
N ASP A 270 -0.82 1.71 3.92
CA ASP A 270 0.25 2.62 4.37
C ASP A 270 1.46 1.85 4.93
N LEU A 271 1.87 0.78 4.24
CA LEU A 271 3.09 0.06 4.56
C LEU A 271 4.30 0.94 4.26
N LYS A 272 5.14 1.14 5.28
CA LYS A 272 6.37 1.94 5.22
C LYS A 272 7.29 1.59 6.39
N SER A 273 8.56 1.98 6.33
CA SER A 273 9.53 1.67 7.39
C SER A 273 9.15 2.26 8.75
N SER A 274 8.45 3.40 8.82
CA SER A 274 7.97 3.96 10.10
C SER A 274 6.78 3.22 10.70
N ASN A 275 6.06 2.40 9.92
CA ASN A 275 4.94 1.56 10.37
C ASN A 275 5.34 0.09 10.59
N ILE A 276 6.64 -0.23 10.51
CA ILE A 276 7.23 -1.51 10.91
C ILE A 276 7.92 -1.27 12.23
N LEU A 277 7.34 -1.78 13.31
CA LEU A 277 7.86 -1.60 14.68
C LEU A 277 8.65 -2.83 15.12
N LEU A 278 9.66 -2.61 15.94
CA LEU A 278 10.64 -3.63 16.35
C LEU A 278 10.60 -3.82 17.87
N ASP A 279 10.46 -5.07 18.30
CA ASP A 279 10.57 -5.42 19.72
C ASP A 279 12.04 -5.47 20.18
N SER A 280 12.29 -5.80 21.45
CA SER A 280 13.62 -5.91 22.04
C SER A 280 14.54 -6.93 21.34
N ARG A 281 13.98 -7.87 20.59
CA ARG A 281 14.71 -8.91 19.83
C ARG A 281 14.73 -8.64 18.34
N TYR A 282 14.34 -7.43 17.90
CA TYR A 282 14.16 -7.06 16.49
C TYR A 282 13.15 -7.94 15.73
N ASN A 283 12.14 -8.51 16.43
CA ASN A 283 10.99 -9.06 15.74
C ASN A 283 10.15 -7.92 15.21
N ALA A 284 9.78 -7.98 13.91
CA ALA A 284 9.02 -6.92 13.30
C ALA A 284 7.52 -7.15 13.39
N LYS A 285 6.78 -6.06 13.62
CA LYS A 285 5.32 -6.02 13.62
C LYS A 285 4.79 -4.88 12.79
N LEU A 286 3.78 -5.16 11.96
CA LEU A 286 3.03 -4.15 11.21
C LEU A 286 2.18 -3.33 12.16
N ALA A 287 2.17 -2.01 11.99
CA ALA A 287 1.44 -1.05 12.82
C ALA A 287 0.75 0.02 11.97
N ASP A 288 -0.15 0.79 12.57
CA ASP A 288 -0.90 1.88 11.97
C ASP A 288 -1.90 1.42 10.90
N PHE A 289 -3.00 0.83 11.35
CA PHE A 289 -4.09 0.30 10.54
C PHE A 289 -5.22 1.31 10.26
N GLY A 290 -5.02 2.59 10.60
CA GLY A 290 -6.04 3.63 10.43
C GLY A 290 -6.49 3.82 8.98
N LEU A 291 -5.60 3.57 8.02
CA LEU A 291 -5.88 3.65 6.59
C LEU A 291 -6.25 2.31 5.94
N ALA A 292 -6.21 1.21 6.67
CA ALA A 292 -6.42 -0.12 6.12
C ALA A 292 -7.86 -0.33 5.61
N VAL A 293 -8.01 -1.21 4.63
CA VAL A 293 -9.30 -1.46 3.96
C VAL A 293 -9.54 -2.96 3.85
N MET A 294 -10.74 -3.42 4.21
CA MET A 294 -11.18 -4.78 3.92
C MET A 294 -11.53 -4.89 2.43
N ASP A 295 -11.04 -5.92 1.75
CA ASP A 295 -11.32 -6.14 0.33
C ASP A 295 -12.84 -6.28 0.08
N GLY A 296 -13.33 -5.71 -1.03
CA GLY A 296 -14.76 -5.62 -1.31
C GLY A 296 -15.49 -4.43 -0.65
N ALA A 297 -14.85 -3.69 0.26
CA ALA A 297 -15.40 -2.45 0.81
C ALA A 297 -15.19 -1.29 -0.17
N ASN A 298 -16.30 -0.71 -0.63
CA ASN A 298 -16.43 0.53 -1.46
C ASN A 298 -15.25 0.89 -2.39
N LYS A 299 -15.51 0.82 -3.69
CA LYS A 299 -14.58 1.25 -4.77
C LYS A 299 -14.21 2.75 -4.79
N ASN A 300 -14.77 3.57 -3.91
CA ASN A 300 -14.51 5.02 -3.83
C ASN A 300 -13.66 5.34 -2.58
N VAL A 301 -12.49 4.75 -2.48
CA VAL A 301 -11.55 5.05 -1.41
C VAL A 301 -10.73 6.27 -1.83
N LYS A 302 -10.75 7.35 -1.01
CA LYS A 302 -9.91 8.54 -1.20
C LYS A 302 -8.44 8.11 -1.28
N LEU A 303 -7.71 8.63 -2.27
CA LEU A 303 -6.26 8.40 -2.35
C LEU A 303 -5.59 8.79 -1.03
N SER A 304 -4.87 7.87 -0.45
CA SER A 304 -4.11 8.06 0.80
C SER A 304 -2.88 7.16 0.80
N GLY A 305 -1.96 7.39 1.72
CA GLY A 305 -0.70 6.67 1.82
C GLY A 305 0.48 7.62 1.80
N THR A 306 1.68 7.09 1.97
CA THR A 306 2.91 7.87 2.11
C THR A 306 3.66 7.97 0.80
N LEU A 307 4.03 9.20 0.39
CA LEU A 307 4.77 9.44 -0.84
C LEU A 307 6.08 8.61 -0.87
N GLY A 308 6.31 7.98 -2.01
CA GLY A 308 7.46 7.09 -2.23
C GLY A 308 7.14 5.60 -2.01
N TYR A 309 6.05 5.27 -1.29
CA TYR A 309 5.58 3.89 -1.10
C TYR A 309 4.30 3.57 -1.89
N VAL A 310 3.57 4.62 -2.33
CA VAL A 310 2.30 4.44 -3.06
C VAL A 310 2.57 3.83 -4.44
N ALA A 311 1.87 2.76 -4.74
CA ALA A 311 1.96 2.05 -6.01
C ALA A 311 1.45 2.90 -7.19
N PRO A 312 2.05 2.78 -8.40
CA PRO A 312 1.70 3.61 -9.56
C PRO A 312 0.23 3.55 -9.95
N GLU A 313 -0.37 2.36 -10.01
CA GLU A 313 -1.77 2.15 -10.38
C GLU A 313 -2.74 2.75 -9.37
N TYR A 314 -2.33 2.75 -8.09
CA TYR A 314 -3.14 3.36 -7.06
C TYR A 314 -3.07 4.89 -7.14
N LEU A 315 -1.89 5.45 -7.44
CA LEU A 315 -1.68 6.88 -7.60
C LEU A 315 -2.39 7.43 -8.85
N LEU A 316 -2.33 6.71 -9.99
CA LEU A 316 -2.83 7.18 -11.28
C LEU A 316 -4.30 6.84 -11.51
N ASP A 317 -4.72 5.63 -11.17
CA ASP A 317 -6.04 5.09 -11.50
C ASP A 317 -6.94 4.91 -10.28
N GLY A 318 -6.43 5.13 -9.05
CA GLY A 318 -7.15 4.87 -7.82
C GLY A 318 -7.40 3.37 -7.56
N LYS A 319 -6.73 2.48 -8.28
CA LYS A 319 -6.87 1.02 -8.13
C LYS A 319 -6.09 0.53 -6.92
N LEU A 320 -6.79 0.28 -5.83
CA LEU A 320 -6.22 -0.30 -4.63
C LEU A 320 -6.44 -1.82 -4.62
N THR A 321 -5.36 -2.59 -4.48
CA THR A 321 -5.37 -4.05 -4.36
C THR A 321 -4.30 -4.51 -3.38
N ASP A 322 -4.26 -5.82 -3.06
CA ASP A 322 -3.17 -6.48 -2.32
C ASP A 322 -1.80 -6.21 -2.95
N LYS A 323 -1.75 -6.10 -4.29
CA LYS A 323 -0.52 -5.78 -5.04
C LYS A 323 0.03 -4.38 -4.76
N SER A 324 -0.80 -3.47 -4.26
CA SER A 324 -0.35 -2.14 -3.82
C SER A 324 0.51 -2.24 -2.54
N ASP A 325 0.16 -3.12 -1.59
CA ASP A 325 0.99 -3.41 -0.42
C ASP A 325 2.29 -4.15 -0.82
N VAL A 326 2.22 -5.05 -1.82
CA VAL A 326 3.42 -5.74 -2.35
C VAL A 326 4.40 -4.75 -2.96
N TYR A 327 3.92 -3.72 -3.67
CA TYR A 327 4.79 -2.64 -4.15
C TYR A 327 5.46 -1.88 -3.00
N ALA A 328 4.67 -1.48 -2.00
CA ALA A 328 5.20 -0.80 -0.81
C ALA A 328 6.24 -1.66 -0.07
N PHE A 329 6.02 -2.98 0.02
CA PHE A 329 6.99 -3.92 0.55
C PHE A 329 8.29 -3.95 -0.27
N GLY A 330 8.19 -3.88 -1.60
CA GLY A 330 9.35 -3.74 -2.48
C GLY A 330 10.19 -2.50 -2.15
N VAL A 331 9.53 -1.35 -1.84
CA VAL A 331 10.22 -0.13 -1.40
C VAL A 331 10.91 -0.35 -0.05
N VAL A 332 10.27 -1.02 0.91
CA VAL A 332 10.89 -1.39 2.20
C VAL A 332 12.11 -2.28 1.99
N LEU A 333 12.08 -3.24 1.05
CA LEU A 333 13.26 -4.04 0.70
C LEU A 333 14.40 -3.17 0.19
N LEU A 334 14.12 -2.13 -0.62
CA LEU A 334 15.16 -1.18 -1.04
C LEU A 334 15.75 -0.41 0.15
N GLU A 335 14.92 0.05 1.09
CA GLU A 335 15.43 0.72 2.30
C GLU A 335 16.36 -0.22 3.11
N LEU A 336 15.97 -1.49 3.28
CA LEU A 336 16.76 -2.49 3.98
C LEU A 336 18.11 -2.78 3.30
N LEU A 337 18.14 -2.77 1.95
CA LEU A 337 19.36 -3.04 1.18
C LEU A 337 20.28 -1.82 1.10
N LEU A 338 19.70 -0.64 0.89
CA LEU A 338 20.44 0.56 0.45
C LEU A 338 20.62 1.59 1.57
N LYS A 339 19.84 1.49 2.67
CA LYS A 339 19.79 2.48 3.76
C LYS A 339 19.51 3.89 3.23
N ARG A 340 18.65 4.02 2.21
CA ARG A 340 18.24 5.29 1.61
C ARG A 340 16.75 5.51 1.78
N ARG A 341 16.34 6.76 1.99
CA ARG A 341 14.92 7.13 2.10
C ARG A 341 14.21 7.01 0.74
N PRO A 342 12.91 6.64 0.70
CA PRO A 342 12.15 6.47 -0.54
C PRO A 342 12.08 7.72 -1.40
N VAL A 343 12.14 8.91 -0.77
CA VAL A 343 12.19 10.20 -1.45
C VAL A 343 13.29 11.05 -0.82
N GLU A 344 14.29 11.36 -1.59
CA GLU A 344 15.38 12.26 -1.18
C GLU A 344 15.24 13.62 -1.88
N LYS A 345 15.52 14.70 -1.12
CA LYS A 345 15.70 16.04 -1.71
C LYS A 345 17.12 16.11 -2.26
N GLN A 346 17.26 16.23 -3.57
CA GLN A 346 18.56 16.55 -4.15
C GLN A 346 18.96 17.98 -3.76
N LYS A 347 20.26 18.18 -3.46
CA LYS A 347 20.84 19.49 -3.15
C LYS A 347 21.01 20.40 -4.39
N GLN A 348 20.42 20.01 -5.52
CA GLN A 348 20.50 20.79 -6.76
C GLN A 348 19.45 21.90 -6.80
N THR A 349 19.70 22.94 -7.54
CA THR A 349 18.75 24.06 -7.75
C THR A 349 18.19 24.00 -9.17
N PRO A 350 16.85 23.78 -9.35
CA PRO A 350 15.83 23.53 -8.31
C PRO A 350 15.97 22.15 -7.67
N PRO A 351 15.58 21.98 -6.39
CA PRO A 351 15.67 20.72 -5.69
C PRO A 351 14.65 19.71 -6.28
N GLU A 352 15.12 18.80 -7.10
CA GLU A 352 14.30 17.70 -7.59
C GLU A 352 14.21 16.59 -6.53
N ARG A 353 12.99 16.08 -6.34
CA ARG A 353 12.76 14.90 -5.49
C ARG A 353 12.99 13.66 -6.35
N GLN A 354 14.06 12.94 -6.07
CA GLN A 354 14.33 11.68 -6.75
C GLN A 354 13.68 10.53 -5.98
N SER A 355 12.89 9.71 -6.70
CA SER A 355 12.35 8.47 -6.17
C SER A 355 13.44 7.42 -6.04
N LEU A 356 13.53 6.76 -4.87
CA LEU A 356 14.45 5.65 -4.64
C LEU A 356 14.26 4.53 -5.67
N VAL A 357 13.01 4.23 -6.01
CA VAL A 357 12.67 3.19 -7.00
C VAL A 357 13.26 3.52 -8.36
N THR A 358 13.00 4.74 -8.88
CA THR A 358 13.51 5.16 -10.19
C THR A 358 15.04 5.15 -10.24
N TRP A 359 15.70 5.56 -9.14
CA TRP A 359 17.14 5.56 -9.04
C TRP A 359 17.73 4.14 -8.94
N ALA A 360 17.11 3.25 -8.15
CA ALA A 360 17.66 1.95 -7.84
C ALA A 360 17.43 0.91 -8.95
N MET A 361 16.28 0.94 -9.64
CA MET A 361 15.89 -0.12 -10.60
C MET A 361 16.94 -0.43 -11.66
N PRO A 362 17.57 0.55 -12.35
CA PRO A 362 18.62 0.25 -13.34
C PRO A 362 19.89 -0.39 -12.75
N GLN A 363 20.12 -0.19 -11.45
CA GLN A 363 21.28 -0.68 -10.73
C GLN A 363 21.04 -2.07 -10.12
N LEU A 364 19.80 -2.35 -9.70
CA LEU A 364 19.40 -3.65 -9.16
C LEU A 364 19.44 -4.76 -10.21
N THR A 365 19.19 -4.41 -11.47
CA THR A 365 19.20 -5.35 -12.60
C THR A 365 20.60 -5.57 -13.16
N ASP A 366 21.56 -4.70 -12.85
CA ASP A 366 22.95 -4.80 -13.27
C ASP A 366 23.81 -5.42 -12.15
N ARG A 367 24.20 -6.68 -12.33
CA ARG A 367 25.02 -7.43 -11.35
C ARG A 367 26.35 -6.77 -11.03
N SER A 368 26.91 -5.99 -11.94
CA SER A 368 28.19 -5.29 -11.74
C SER A 368 28.03 -4.06 -10.85
N LYS A 369 26.89 -3.39 -10.92
CA LYS A 369 26.59 -2.17 -10.17
C LYS A 369 25.97 -2.44 -8.80
N LEU A 370 25.17 -3.51 -8.67
CA LEU A 370 24.42 -3.81 -7.45
C LEU A 370 25.30 -3.80 -6.18
N PRO A 371 26.48 -4.45 -6.11
CA PRO A 371 27.29 -4.43 -4.89
C PRO A 371 27.78 -3.02 -4.49
N SER A 372 27.90 -2.10 -5.44
CA SER A 372 28.41 -0.75 -5.18
C SER A 372 27.39 0.17 -4.50
N ILE A 373 26.08 -0.12 -4.64
CA ILE A 373 25.01 0.70 -4.08
C ILE A 373 24.49 0.20 -2.73
N ILE A 374 24.91 -0.98 -2.28
CA ILE A 374 24.47 -1.59 -1.01
C ILE A 374 25.06 -0.83 0.18
N ASP A 375 24.26 -0.72 1.25
CA ASP A 375 24.73 -0.16 2.51
C ASP A 375 26.05 -0.82 2.95
N PRO A 376 27.10 -0.03 3.20
CA PRO A 376 28.40 -0.57 3.64
C PRO A 376 28.31 -1.47 4.87
N VAL A 377 27.37 -1.21 5.80
CA VAL A 377 27.20 -2.00 7.04
C VAL A 377 26.90 -3.48 6.77
N ILE A 378 26.18 -3.78 5.70
CA ILE A 378 25.81 -5.16 5.37
C ILE A 378 26.68 -5.77 4.25
N ARG A 379 27.42 -4.93 3.52
CA ARG A 379 28.18 -5.34 2.32
C ARG A 379 29.15 -6.47 2.61
N ASP A 380 29.90 -6.38 3.72
CA ASP A 380 30.95 -7.33 4.06
C ASP A 380 30.44 -8.58 4.79
N THR A 381 29.18 -8.57 5.22
CA THR A 381 28.57 -9.66 6.00
C THR A 381 27.59 -10.51 5.21
N MET A 382 27.16 -10.06 4.03
CA MET A 382 26.20 -10.74 3.17
C MET A 382 26.86 -11.76 2.23
N ASP A 383 26.12 -12.83 1.88
CA ASP A 383 26.47 -13.67 0.74
C ASP A 383 25.99 -13.00 -0.56
N PRO A 384 26.86 -12.78 -1.56
CA PRO A 384 26.48 -12.19 -2.84
C PRO A 384 25.31 -12.91 -3.54
N LYS A 385 25.19 -14.23 -3.39
CA LYS A 385 24.07 -15.00 -3.95
C LYS A 385 22.75 -14.60 -3.31
N HIS A 386 22.74 -14.42 -1.98
CA HIS A 386 21.56 -13.98 -1.24
C HIS A 386 21.20 -12.53 -1.61
N LEU A 387 22.19 -11.66 -1.80
CA LEU A 387 21.95 -10.30 -2.29
C LEU A 387 21.19 -10.30 -3.61
N TYR A 388 21.67 -11.07 -4.61
CA TYR A 388 21.01 -11.13 -5.93
C TYR A 388 19.58 -11.68 -5.82
N GLN A 389 19.32 -12.62 -4.91
CA GLN A 389 17.97 -13.14 -4.67
C GLN A 389 17.05 -12.07 -4.12
N VAL A 390 17.47 -11.34 -3.08
CA VAL A 390 16.65 -10.27 -2.50
C VAL A 390 16.43 -9.13 -3.49
N ALA A 391 17.46 -8.75 -4.24
CA ALA A 391 17.34 -7.74 -5.29
C ALA A 391 16.32 -8.14 -6.37
N ALA A 392 16.32 -9.41 -6.79
CA ALA A 392 15.34 -9.92 -7.74
C ALA A 392 13.92 -9.89 -7.17
N VAL A 393 13.73 -10.25 -5.90
CA VAL A 393 12.42 -10.13 -5.22
C VAL A 393 11.97 -8.68 -5.19
N ALA A 394 12.85 -7.73 -4.82
CA ALA A 394 12.52 -6.31 -4.82
C ALA A 394 12.11 -5.81 -6.20
N VAL A 395 12.85 -6.18 -7.26
CA VAL A 395 12.53 -5.82 -8.65
C VAL A 395 11.15 -6.35 -9.06
N LEU A 396 10.80 -7.58 -8.68
CA LEU A 396 9.48 -8.16 -8.97
C LEU A 396 8.35 -7.43 -8.22
N CYS A 397 8.55 -7.11 -6.94
CA CYS A 397 7.57 -6.35 -6.16
C CYS A 397 7.33 -4.95 -6.73
N LEU A 398 8.36 -4.32 -7.30
CA LEU A 398 8.35 -2.95 -7.82
C LEU A 398 7.91 -2.83 -9.28
N GLN A 399 7.41 -3.91 -9.91
CA GLN A 399 6.89 -3.84 -11.27
C GLN A 399 5.77 -2.80 -11.37
N PRO A 400 5.77 -1.94 -12.41
CA PRO A 400 4.74 -0.93 -12.60
C PRO A 400 3.34 -1.55 -12.73
N GLU A 401 3.22 -2.63 -13.48
CA GLU A 401 1.95 -3.34 -13.68
C GLU A 401 1.70 -4.31 -12.51
N PRO A 402 0.57 -4.18 -11.77
CA PRO A 402 0.26 -5.00 -10.60
C PRO A 402 0.23 -6.52 -10.87
N SER A 403 -0.22 -6.91 -12.06
CA SER A 403 -0.32 -8.32 -12.47
C SER A 403 1.05 -9.02 -12.59
N TYR A 404 2.13 -8.27 -12.75
CA TYR A 404 3.50 -8.78 -12.80
C TYR A 404 4.15 -8.90 -11.43
N ARG A 405 3.55 -8.31 -10.40
CA ARG A 405 4.02 -8.45 -9.02
C ARG A 405 3.63 -9.83 -8.47
N PRO A 406 4.51 -10.50 -7.70
CA PRO A 406 4.22 -11.79 -7.09
C PRO A 406 3.08 -11.68 -6.06
N LEU A 407 2.54 -12.81 -5.63
CA LEU A 407 1.77 -12.88 -4.39
C LEU A 407 2.71 -12.69 -3.20
N ILE A 408 2.19 -12.17 -2.09
CA ILE A 408 3.02 -12.01 -0.88
C ILE A 408 3.52 -13.35 -0.35
N THR A 409 2.78 -14.43 -0.54
CA THR A 409 3.18 -15.81 -0.23
C THR A 409 4.41 -16.25 -1.03
N ASP A 410 4.50 -15.89 -2.33
CA ASP A 410 5.67 -16.19 -3.17
C ASP A 410 6.91 -15.40 -2.70
N VAL A 411 6.70 -14.14 -2.31
CA VAL A 411 7.73 -13.29 -1.71
C VAL A 411 8.24 -13.92 -0.41
N LEU A 412 7.33 -14.32 0.48
CA LEU A 412 7.64 -14.98 1.74
C LEU A 412 8.50 -16.24 1.52
N HIS A 413 8.09 -17.12 0.63
CA HIS A 413 8.83 -18.34 0.29
C HIS A 413 10.23 -18.03 -0.26
N SER A 414 10.40 -16.92 -0.97
CA SER A 414 11.70 -16.49 -1.50
C SER A 414 12.63 -15.94 -0.41
N LEU A 415 12.09 -15.40 0.68
CA LEU A 415 12.86 -14.84 1.80
C LEU A 415 13.24 -15.89 2.85
N VAL A 416 12.39 -16.90 3.10
CA VAL A 416 12.62 -17.95 4.11
C VAL A 416 14.03 -18.57 4.03
N PRO A 417 14.58 -18.94 2.84
CA PRO A 417 15.91 -19.53 2.72
C PRO A 417 17.07 -18.57 3.01
N LEU A 418 16.80 -17.27 3.15
CA LEU A 418 17.82 -16.24 3.36
C LEU A 418 17.98 -15.88 4.86
N VAL A 419 17.11 -16.41 5.70
CA VAL A 419 17.08 -16.13 7.13
C VAL A 419 17.56 -17.39 7.88
N PRO A 420 18.48 -17.25 8.86
CA PRO A 420 18.92 -18.34 9.72
C PRO A 420 17.75 -19.05 10.43
N VAL A 421 17.93 -20.35 10.71
CA VAL A 421 16.92 -21.17 11.40
C VAL A 421 16.60 -20.58 12.78
N GLU A 422 17.58 -20.07 13.49
CA GLU A 422 17.47 -19.45 14.81
C GLU A 422 16.62 -18.16 14.77
N LEU A 423 16.55 -17.54 13.60
CA LEU A 423 15.74 -16.34 13.32
C LEU A 423 14.41 -16.64 12.63
N GLY A 424 14.04 -17.92 12.55
CA GLY A 424 12.75 -18.33 11.97
C GLY A 424 12.75 -18.60 10.48
N GLY A 425 13.92 -18.65 9.83
CA GLY A 425 14.09 -19.07 8.44
C GLY A 425 14.49 -20.54 8.29
N THR A 426 15.19 -20.86 7.20
CA THR A 426 15.70 -22.22 6.93
C THR A 426 17.19 -22.26 6.58
N LEU A 427 17.88 -21.11 6.61
CA LEU A 427 19.30 -21.03 6.35
C LEU A 427 20.10 -21.66 7.50
N ARG A 428 20.94 -22.65 7.19
CA ARG A 428 21.91 -23.22 8.14
C ARG A 428 23.22 -22.43 8.04
N VAL A 429 23.56 -21.69 9.08
CA VAL A 429 24.80 -20.93 9.19
C VAL A 429 25.77 -21.72 10.05
N ALA A 430 27.06 -21.87 9.60
CA ALA A 430 28.09 -22.49 10.44
C ALA A 430 28.29 -21.68 11.71
N GLU A 431 28.40 -22.35 12.87
CA GLU A 431 28.37 -21.76 14.24
C GLU A 431 29.32 -20.56 14.46
N ASN A 432 30.42 -20.46 13.71
CA ASN A 432 31.38 -19.37 13.86
C ASN A 432 30.90 -17.99 13.38
N ARG A 433 29.72 -17.88 12.72
CA ARG A 433 29.17 -16.60 12.23
C ARG A 433 27.94 -16.12 13.03
N VAL A 434 27.35 -16.98 13.85
CA VAL A 434 26.12 -16.64 14.59
C VAL A 434 26.44 -15.72 15.77
N ALA A 435 27.58 -15.89 16.44
CA ALA A 435 27.98 -15.05 17.57
C ALA A 435 28.13 -13.56 17.19
N ALA A 436 28.62 -13.25 16.00
CA ALA A 436 28.78 -11.88 15.51
C ALA A 436 27.45 -11.20 15.10
N ALA A 437 26.34 -11.95 14.99
CA ALA A 437 25.04 -11.42 14.59
C ALA A 437 24.24 -10.84 15.78
N PHE A 438 24.66 -11.10 17.01
CA PHE A 438 23.92 -10.76 18.23
C PHE A 438 24.70 -9.95 19.27
N GLU A 439 25.94 -9.54 18.98
CA GLU A 439 26.60 -8.56 19.84
C GLU A 439 26.08 -7.16 19.54
N PRO A 440 25.63 -6.43 20.61
CA PRO A 440 25.00 -5.12 20.51
C PRO A 440 25.97 -4.00 20.11
#